data_e2281888d12b5a57af04b0823c43fc30
#
_entry.id   e2281888d12b5a57af04b0823c43fc30
#
_cell.length_a   1.000
_cell.length_b   1.000
_cell.length_c   1.000
_cell.angle_alpha   90.00
_cell.angle_beta   90.00
_cell.angle_gamma   90.00
#
_symmetry.space_group_name_H-M   'P 1'
#
loop_
_entity.id
_entity.type
_entity.pdbx_description
1 polymer ?
#
loop_
_entity_poly.entity_id
_entity_poly.type
_entity_poly.pdbx_seq_one_letter_code
_entity_poly.pdbx_strand_id
1 'polypeptide(L)'
;MVYETSYESGRKPFKPDLHRGKWEKPTDYIYACFGLALKLDSFVVSYWFFFDMGLFGILPYYIYMALYLVPILVIHSFMGQFSSSGFISAFRVSPFFKGMGYVSLALSLATLLYYSLFAFVPLIFIMHSLRPTLPWSCEGISSWSNESTICNMTNTQVHTLLDSRNKWETFEMTIVRAPSVIFFKKYYEVTSQPVDESYILSWHIVGFSFAIWALITFIFYNFSETAKFGKLVRYMVVSTLVLLVVCFIRFLFLPGAWDGLTHFVKPRADSMVNGTRAMLIIVLQAFGSGWGTVIALSSFNNFKTNVMKYNWIIAFGQTLVYILFGMVTYMLDNYFKTIEPKDFSSYVLKNWVSYLSGASALSTLEWPNMWTIIYFTMMLMASLIVMITQLFTVFTSLFDEFEVLRMYKKKVIYGVLGLLSVFSVLLCSNHGVRHLTALSADSLISHSVMHLLLLLAVLWVYGRERFQRDIEFMLGQPFASWKVFILRFIAPLFLLNSLLISIIVSSFEHLLFSMAIYISLFVLLPVLCIPGYGVYIMCKNTGGFCNRFRRACRPNDWYPVEMEDRQKYEEVVGNADITHQLYEVTEEVN
;
A
#
# COMPACT_ATOMS: atom_id res chain seq x y z
N MET A 1 -16.56 -35.86 -4.06
CA MET A 1 -15.47 -34.97 -4.56
C MET A 1 -15.46 -33.67 -3.79
N VAL A 2 -14.33 -33.32 -3.19
CA VAL A 2 -14.18 -32.10 -2.36
C VAL A 2 -14.15 -30.83 -3.18
N TYR A 3 -13.77 -30.92 -4.42
CA TYR A 3 -13.75 -29.80 -5.38
C TYR A 3 -14.31 -30.25 -6.72
N GLU A 4 -15.03 -29.35 -7.36
CA GLU A 4 -15.52 -29.57 -8.71
C GLU A 4 -14.33 -29.44 -9.67
N THR A 5 -14.01 -30.48 -10.41
CA THR A 5 -12.97 -30.40 -11.45
C THR A 5 -13.50 -29.51 -12.58
N SER A 6 -12.59 -28.82 -13.27
CA SER A 6 -12.96 -28.00 -14.43
C SER A 6 -13.66 -28.80 -15.53
N TYR A 7 -13.39 -30.10 -15.63
CA TYR A 7 -14.09 -31.02 -16.55
C TYR A 7 -15.59 -31.16 -16.20
N GLU A 8 -15.92 -31.27 -14.92
CA GLU A 8 -17.33 -31.39 -14.48
C GLU A 8 -18.09 -30.05 -14.59
N SER A 9 -17.40 -28.93 -14.39
CA SER A 9 -17.98 -27.60 -14.48
C SER A 9 -18.01 -27.01 -15.89
N GLY A 10 -17.44 -27.70 -16.88
CA GLY A 10 -17.28 -27.20 -18.25
C GLY A 10 -16.35 -25.98 -18.37
N ARG A 11 -15.53 -25.73 -17.36
CA ARG A 11 -14.58 -24.60 -17.31
C ARG A 11 -13.22 -25.04 -17.82
N LYS A 12 -12.46 -24.09 -18.36
CA LYS A 12 -11.07 -24.34 -18.74
C LYS A 12 -10.24 -24.68 -17.49
N PRO A 13 -9.52 -25.82 -17.45
CA PRO A 13 -8.69 -26.18 -16.31
C PRO A 13 -7.60 -25.16 -16.07
N PHE A 14 -7.26 -24.95 -14.80
CA PHE A 14 -6.12 -24.10 -14.44
C PHE A 14 -4.81 -24.79 -14.82
N LYS A 15 -3.98 -24.08 -15.57
CA LYS A 15 -2.63 -24.53 -15.92
C LYS A 15 -1.61 -23.65 -15.21
N PRO A 16 -0.86 -24.18 -14.23
CA PRO A 16 0.19 -23.43 -13.57
C PRO A 16 1.31 -23.03 -14.53
N ASP A 17 1.98 -21.92 -14.28
CA ASP A 17 3.22 -21.56 -14.98
C ASP A 17 4.41 -22.27 -14.33
N LEU A 18 4.87 -23.36 -14.91
CA LEU A 18 5.99 -24.17 -14.40
C LEU A 18 7.33 -23.40 -14.42
N HIS A 19 7.44 -22.38 -15.29
CA HIS A 19 8.65 -21.54 -15.40
C HIS A 19 8.63 -20.30 -14.51
N ARG A 20 7.69 -20.23 -13.58
CA ARG A 20 7.51 -19.10 -12.69
C ARG A 20 8.68 -18.87 -11.73
N GLY A 21 9.37 -19.94 -11.33
CA GLY A 21 10.44 -19.93 -10.32
C GLY A 21 9.91 -19.79 -8.90
N LYS A 22 10.83 -19.85 -7.94
CA LYS A 22 10.60 -19.65 -6.51
C LYS A 22 11.64 -18.68 -5.95
N TRP A 23 11.42 -18.18 -4.74
CA TRP A 23 12.42 -17.39 -4.03
C TRP A 23 13.71 -18.22 -3.85
N GLU A 24 14.86 -17.59 -4.08
CA GLU A 24 16.15 -18.23 -3.85
C GLU A 24 16.35 -18.55 -2.37
N LYS A 25 15.95 -17.61 -1.50
CA LYS A 25 15.98 -17.76 -0.05
C LYS A 25 14.60 -17.49 0.53
N PRO A 26 14.16 -18.23 1.57
CA PRO A 26 12.89 -17.95 2.26
C PRO A 26 12.80 -16.53 2.81
N THR A 27 13.96 -15.92 3.14
CA THR A 27 14.04 -14.54 3.61
C THR A 27 13.69 -13.51 2.54
N ASP A 28 13.78 -13.83 1.25
CA ASP A 28 13.44 -12.90 0.17
C ASP A 28 11.95 -12.51 0.20
N TYR A 29 11.09 -13.46 0.59
CA TYR A 29 9.69 -13.17 0.87
C TYR A 29 9.52 -12.13 1.98
N ILE A 30 10.28 -12.28 3.08
CA ILE A 30 10.23 -11.33 4.20
C ILE A 30 10.66 -9.94 3.73
N TYR A 31 11.77 -9.83 3.00
CA TYR A 31 12.23 -8.55 2.47
C TYR A 31 11.28 -7.94 1.45
N ALA A 32 10.66 -8.74 0.58
CA ALA A 32 9.70 -8.25 -0.39
C ALA A 32 8.44 -7.68 0.31
N CYS A 33 7.90 -8.38 1.31
CA CYS A 33 6.79 -7.87 2.12
C CYS A 33 7.20 -6.67 2.97
N PHE A 34 8.41 -6.70 3.55
CA PHE A 34 8.94 -5.62 4.35
C PHE A 34 9.18 -4.34 3.52
N GLY A 35 9.61 -4.49 2.27
CA GLY A 35 9.75 -3.39 1.33
C GLY A 35 8.45 -2.62 1.09
N LEU A 36 7.30 -3.28 1.17
CA LEU A 36 6.00 -2.62 1.10
C LEU A 36 5.69 -1.76 2.34
N ALA A 37 6.34 -2.01 3.48
CA ALA A 37 6.21 -1.17 4.67
C ALA A 37 6.93 0.19 4.53
N LEU A 38 7.87 0.30 3.59
CA LEU A 38 8.58 1.55 3.27
C LEU A 38 7.73 2.53 2.46
N LYS A 39 6.41 2.41 2.50
CA LYS A 39 5.47 3.32 1.85
C LYS A 39 5.61 4.73 2.42
N LEU A 40 5.78 5.71 1.54
CA LEU A 40 5.90 7.11 1.95
C LEU A 40 4.60 7.66 2.54
N ASP A 41 3.44 7.17 2.10
CA ASP A 41 2.15 7.50 2.75
C ASP A 41 2.16 7.11 4.22
N SER A 42 2.63 5.90 4.51
CA SER A 42 2.73 5.39 5.87
C SER A 42 3.71 6.21 6.71
N PHE A 43 4.74 6.77 6.08
CA PHE A 43 5.67 7.70 6.70
C PHE A 43 4.97 8.97 7.17
N VAL A 44 4.17 9.59 6.31
CA VAL A 44 3.40 10.79 6.64
C VAL A 44 2.28 10.46 7.64
N VAL A 45 1.58 9.34 7.43
CA VAL A 45 0.50 8.90 8.32
C VAL A 45 1.04 8.52 9.70
N SER A 46 2.25 7.95 9.81
CA SER A 46 2.87 7.66 11.10
C SER A 46 3.21 8.93 11.89
N TYR A 47 3.65 9.99 11.20
CA TYR A 47 3.83 11.29 11.83
C TYR A 47 2.52 11.77 12.48
N TRP A 48 1.40 11.76 11.75
CA TRP A 48 0.10 12.20 12.26
C TRP A 48 -0.42 11.32 13.39
N PHE A 49 -0.26 10.02 13.28
CA PHE A 49 -0.64 9.08 14.33
C PHE A 49 0.04 9.43 15.66
N PHE A 50 1.36 9.64 15.64
CA PHE A 50 2.09 10.03 16.83
C PHE A 50 1.85 11.47 17.23
N PHE A 51 1.58 12.36 16.29
CA PHE A 51 1.21 13.75 16.58
C PHE A 51 -0.11 13.82 17.37
N ASP A 52 -1.11 13.07 16.98
CA ASP A 52 -2.44 13.10 17.56
C ASP A 52 -2.57 12.28 18.86
N MET A 53 -1.87 11.18 18.98
CA MET A 53 -2.07 10.22 20.07
C MET A 53 -0.79 9.90 20.87
N GLY A 54 0.39 10.10 20.33
CA GLY A 54 1.64 9.72 20.97
C GLY A 54 1.63 8.26 21.43
N LEU A 55 2.10 7.97 22.63
CA LEU A 55 2.11 6.61 23.19
C LEU A 55 0.71 6.01 23.41
N PHE A 56 -0.35 6.80 23.55
CA PHE A 56 -1.71 6.26 23.64
C PHE A 56 -2.13 5.48 22.39
N GLY A 57 -1.57 5.81 21.24
CA GLY A 57 -1.87 5.10 20.00
C GLY A 57 -1.20 3.74 19.91
N ILE A 58 -0.12 3.49 20.62
CA ILE A 58 0.67 2.26 20.50
C ILE A 58 -0.13 1.05 20.97
N LEU A 59 -0.85 1.13 22.07
CA LEU A 59 -1.63 0.00 22.59
C LEU A 59 -2.76 -0.42 21.63
N PRO A 60 -3.65 0.46 21.16
CA PRO A 60 -4.62 0.13 20.12
C PRO A 60 -3.97 -0.41 18.85
N TYR A 61 -2.85 0.16 18.42
CA TYR A 61 -2.12 -0.31 17.25
C TYR A 61 -1.69 -1.78 17.39
N TYR A 62 -1.10 -2.18 18.53
CA TYR A 62 -0.74 -3.58 18.77
C TYR A 62 -1.95 -4.51 18.84
N ILE A 63 -3.06 -4.04 19.39
CA ILE A 63 -4.32 -4.80 19.42
C ILE A 63 -4.81 -5.05 17.97
N TYR A 64 -4.86 -4.01 17.13
CA TYR A 64 -5.23 -4.15 15.72
C TYR A 64 -4.24 -5.01 14.95
N MET A 65 -2.95 -4.88 15.20
CA MET A 65 -1.92 -5.71 14.58
C MET A 65 -2.15 -7.19 14.92
N ALA A 66 -2.36 -7.52 16.20
CA ALA A 66 -2.49 -8.90 16.66
C ALA A 66 -3.84 -9.53 16.26
N LEU A 67 -4.95 -8.78 16.37
CA LEU A 67 -6.30 -9.31 16.15
C LEU A 67 -6.76 -9.22 14.70
N TYR A 68 -6.13 -8.35 13.91
CA TYR A 68 -6.56 -8.10 12.54
C TYR A 68 -5.43 -8.27 11.51
N LEU A 69 -4.34 -7.47 11.61
CA LEU A 69 -3.32 -7.43 10.57
C LEU A 69 -2.64 -8.79 10.35
N VAL A 70 -2.07 -9.37 11.42
CA VAL A 70 -1.37 -10.67 11.32
C VAL A 70 -2.30 -11.78 10.86
N PRO A 71 -3.52 -11.93 11.40
CA PRO A 71 -4.47 -12.92 10.90
C PRO A 71 -4.83 -12.77 9.42
N ILE A 72 -5.05 -11.54 8.94
CA ILE A 72 -5.31 -11.30 7.50
C ILE A 72 -4.09 -11.65 6.65
N LEU A 73 -2.88 -11.28 7.09
CA LEU A 73 -1.65 -11.68 6.41
C LEU A 73 -1.51 -13.20 6.29
N VAL A 74 -1.96 -13.94 7.33
CA VAL A 74 -1.99 -15.41 7.29
C VAL A 74 -2.93 -15.91 6.20
N ILE A 75 -4.13 -15.34 6.07
CA ILE A 75 -5.07 -15.73 5.00
C ILE A 75 -4.48 -15.43 3.63
N HIS A 76 -3.92 -14.23 3.42
CA HIS A 76 -3.28 -13.87 2.16
C HIS A 76 -2.12 -14.81 1.82
N SER A 77 -1.26 -15.07 2.80
CA SER A 77 -0.11 -15.96 2.63
C SER A 77 -0.53 -17.40 2.35
N PHE A 78 -1.57 -17.87 3.04
CA PHE A 78 -2.17 -19.18 2.78
C PHE A 78 -2.70 -19.28 1.36
N MET A 79 -3.52 -18.31 0.92
CA MET A 79 -4.09 -18.33 -0.42
C MET A 79 -3.01 -18.40 -1.51
N GLY A 80 -1.97 -17.58 -1.39
CA GLY A 80 -0.89 -17.54 -2.37
C GLY A 80 -0.02 -18.80 -2.35
N GLN A 81 0.42 -19.22 -1.17
CA GLN A 81 1.33 -20.36 -1.01
C GLN A 81 0.64 -21.69 -1.37
N PHE A 82 -0.61 -21.89 -0.93
CA PHE A 82 -1.37 -23.11 -1.24
C PHE A 82 -1.68 -23.23 -2.74
N SER A 83 -2.14 -22.13 -3.35
CA SER A 83 -2.51 -22.14 -4.77
C SER A 83 -1.34 -21.98 -5.73
N SER A 84 -0.16 -21.58 -5.23
CA SER A 84 1.01 -21.21 -6.02
C SER A 84 0.66 -20.32 -7.21
N SER A 85 -0.23 -19.34 -7.02
CA SER A 85 -0.74 -18.46 -8.07
C SER A 85 -0.93 -17.02 -7.58
N GLY A 86 -0.93 -16.08 -8.53
CA GLY A 86 -1.17 -14.67 -8.25
C GLY A 86 -2.59 -14.38 -7.72
N PHE A 87 -2.82 -13.14 -7.31
CA PHE A 87 -4.03 -12.74 -6.58
C PHE A 87 -5.33 -12.87 -7.39
N ILE A 88 -5.32 -12.96 -8.72
CA ILE A 88 -6.53 -13.21 -9.52
C ILE A 88 -6.88 -14.70 -9.46
N SER A 89 -5.93 -15.55 -9.79
CA SER A 89 -6.13 -16.99 -9.87
C SER A 89 -6.27 -17.66 -8.50
N ALA A 90 -5.78 -17.06 -7.42
CA ALA A 90 -5.95 -17.57 -6.07
C ALA A 90 -7.43 -17.61 -5.63
N PHE A 91 -8.31 -16.79 -6.21
CA PHE A 91 -9.75 -16.86 -5.95
C PHE A 91 -10.46 -18.09 -6.56
N ARG A 92 -9.70 -19.07 -7.06
CA ARG A 92 -10.22 -20.42 -7.35
C ARG A 92 -10.77 -21.10 -6.09
N VAL A 93 -10.37 -20.67 -4.90
CA VAL A 93 -10.97 -21.06 -3.62
C VAL A 93 -12.48 -20.81 -3.59
N SER A 94 -12.95 -19.76 -4.26
CA SER A 94 -14.37 -19.46 -4.48
C SER A 94 -14.54 -18.62 -5.74
N PRO A 95 -14.84 -19.23 -6.90
CA PRO A 95 -14.94 -18.53 -8.20
C PRO A 95 -15.95 -17.38 -8.22
N PHE A 96 -16.99 -17.44 -7.38
CA PHE A 96 -17.96 -16.35 -7.23
C PHE A 96 -17.27 -15.03 -6.85
N PHE A 97 -16.25 -15.08 -5.99
CA PHE A 97 -15.49 -13.92 -5.51
C PHE A 97 -14.28 -13.56 -6.40
N LYS A 98 -14.10 -14.21 -7.52
CA LYS A 98 -12.93 -13.95 -8.40
C LYS A 98 -12.90 -12.51 -8.93
N GLY A 99 -14.02 -11.82 -8.95
CA GLY A 99 -14.10 -10.38 -9.22
C GLY A 99 -13.23 -9.54 -8.30
N MET A 100 -12.98 -9.99 -7.06
CA MET A 100 -12.05 -9.32 -6.14
C MET A 100 -10.61 -9.27 -6.69
N GLY A 101 -10.17 -10.31 -7.38
CA GLY A 101 -8.85 -10.32 -8.02
C GLY A 101 -8.72 -9.25 -9.10
N TYR A 102 -9.73 -9.03 -9.90
CA TYR A 102 -9.73 -7.95 -10.91
C TYR A 102 -9.82 -6.56 -10.28
N VAL A 103 -10.56 -6.41 -9.18
CA VAL A 103 -10.56 -5.16 -8.40
C VAL A 103 -9.18 -4.90 -7.81
N SER A 104 -8.52 -5.92 -7.25
CA SER A 104 -7.14 -5.81 -6.76
C SER A 104 -6.18 -5.38 -7.86
N LEU A 105 -6.36 -5.87 -9.09
CA LEU A 105 -5.58 -5.44 -10.25
C LEU A 105 -5.79 -3.95 -10.55
N ALA A 106 -7.04 -3.49 -10.61
CA ALA A 106 -7.36 -2.10 -10.88
C ALA A 106 -6.81 -1.16 -9.79
N LEU A 107 -6.99 -1.53 -8.51
CA LEU A 107 -6.44 -0.79 -7.37
C LEU A 107 -4.90 -0.75 -7.41
N SER A 108 -4.25 -1.86 -7.77
CA SER A 108 -2.79 -1.91 -7.90
C SER A 108 -2.28 -0.99 -9.00
N LEU A 109 -2.94 -0.94 -10.15
CA LEU A 109 -2.56 -0.04 -11.25
C LEU A 109 -2.78 1.44 -10.87
N ALA A 110 -3.88 1.77 -10.22
CA ALA A 110 -4.15 3.13 -9.72
C ALA A 110 -3.09 3.57 -8.70
N THR A 111 -2.73 2.68 -7.79
CA THR A 111 -1.71 2.96 -6.77
C THR A 111 -0.31 3.13 -7.38
N LEU A 112 0.02 2.42 -8.45
CA LEU A 112 1.28 2.62 -9.16
C LEU A 112 1.38 4.02 -9.75
N LEU A 113 0.29 4.56 -10.28
CA LEU A 113 0.25 5.95 -10.75
C LEU A 113 0.43 6.93 -9.58
N TYR A 114 -0.25 6.69 -8.47
CA TYR A 114 -0.08 7.47 -7.25
C TYR A 114 1.37 7.45 -6.75
N TYR A 115 2.01 6.27 -6.65
CA TYR A 115 3.40 6.17 -6.19
C TYR A 115 4.42 6.73 -7.18
N SER A 116 4.11 6.85 -8.47
CA SER A 116 5.03 7.48 -9.42
C SER A 116 5.35 8.91 -9.02
N LEU A 117 4.38 9.65 -8.48
CA LEU A 117 4.58 11.01 -7.97
C LEU A 117 5.56 11.03 -6.79
N PHE A 118 5.42 10.09 -5.84
CA PHE A 118 6.35 9.97 -4.70
C PHE A 118 7.76 9.54 -5.13
N ALA A 119 7.94 9.02 -6.33
CA ALA A 119 9.24 8.67 -6.87
C ALA A 119 9.90 9.84 -7.60
N PHE A 120 9.18 10.60 -8.42
CA PHE A 120 9.84 11.66 -9.19
C PHE A 120 10.07 12.95 -8.37
N VAL A 121 9.30 13.22 -7.32
CA VAL A 121 9.57 14.37 -6.44
C VAL A 121 10.95 14.27 -5.75
N PRO A 122 11.33 13.17 -5.07
CA PRO A 122 12.69 13.03 -4.56
C PRO A 122 13.76 13.16 -5.64
N LEU A 123 13.50 12.65 -6.83
CA LEU A 123 14.45 12.78 -7.94
C LEU A 123 14.69 14.24 -8.33
N ILE A 124 13.64 15.07 -8.32
CA ILE A 124 13.76 16.52 -8.56
C ILE A 124 14.70 17.15 -7.51
N PHE A 125 14.47 16.85 -6.23
CA PHE A 125 15.31 17.40 -5.16
C PHE A 125 16.76 16.90 -5.26
N ILE A 126 17.01 15.63 -5.56
CA ILE A 126 18.35 15.07 -5.76
C ILE A 126 19.07 15.79 -6.91
N MET A 127 18.44 15.92 -8.05
CA MET A 127 19.06 16.54 -9.24
C MET A 127 19.41 18.01 -9.01
N HIS A 128 18.56 18.75 -8.29
CA HIS A 128 18.82 20.14 -7.96
C HIS A 128 19.82 20.32 -6.81
N SER A 129 20.00 19.31 -5.97
CA SER A 129 21.04 19.30 -4.92
C SER A 129 22.46 19.17 -5.46
N LEU A 130 22.61 18.83 -6.74
CA LEU A 130 23.93 18.82 -7.39
C LEU A 130 24.43 20.24 -7.75
N ARG A 131 23.58 21.27 -7.59
CA ARG A 131 23.98 22.67 -7.80
C ARG A 131 24.79 23.19 -6.60
N PRO A 132 25.69 24.16 -6.79
CA PRO A 132 26.49 24.75 -5.70
C PRO A 132 25.61 25.31 -4.58
N THR A 133 24.54 26.02 -4.94
CA THR A 133 23.54 26.58 -4.01
C THR A 133 22.22 25.88 -4.22
N LEU A 134 21.57 25.47 -3.10
CA LEU A 134 20.27 24.83 -3.15
C LEU A 134 19.19 25.86 -3.55
N PRO A 135 18.36 25.62 -4.57
CA PRO A 135 17.34 26.58 -5.01
C PRO A 135 16.29 26.90 -3.95
N TRP A 136 16.14 26.06 -2.95
CA TRP A 136 15.23 26.23 -1.81
C TRP A 136 15.95 26.61 -0.52
N SER A 137 17.19 27.02 -0.56
CA SER A 137 17.84 27.73 0.55
C SER A 137 17.41 29.18 0.57
N CYS A 138 17.57 29.84 1.71
CA CYS A 138 17.25 31.27 1.82
C CYS A 138 18.05 32.14 0.84
N GLU A 139 19.30 31.78 0.56
CA GLU A 139 20.12 32.42 -0.46
C GLU A 139 19.67 32.06 -1.87
N GLY A 140 19.36 30.79 -2.11
CA GLY A 140 18.95 30.30 -3.42
C GLY A 140 17.63 30.89 -3.88
N ILE A 141 16.63 30.99 -2.99
CA ILE A 141 15.30 31.47 -3.36
C ILE A 141 15.29 32.96 -3.73
N SER A 142 16.11 33.78 -3.08
CA SER A 142 16.25 35.20 -3.37
C SER A 142 16.77 35.47 -4.76
N SER A 143 17.47 34.52 -5.38
CA SER A 143 18.03 34.65 -6.73
C SER A 143 17.01 34.47 -7.85
N TRP A 144 15.86 33.84 -7.59
CA TRP A 144 14.88 33.51 -8.64
C TRP A 144 13.42 33.83 -8.29
N SER A 145 13.11 34.16 -7.04
CA SER A 145 11.76 34.50 -6.59
C SER A 145 11.76 35.80 -5.78
N ASN A 146 10.79 36.65 -6.06
CA ASN A 146 10.53 37.88 -5.31
C ASN A 146 9.42 37.65 -4.25
N GLU A 147 8.94 36.43 -4.09
CA GLU A 147 7.91 36.14 -3.08
C GLU A 147 8.48 36.34 -1.67
N SER A 148 7.67 36.89 -0.79
CA SER A 148 8.00 37.00 0.62
C SER A 148 8.08 35.61 1.24
N THR A 149 9.29 35.19 1.55
CA THR A 149 9.59 33.92 2.20
C THR A 149 9.75 34.11 3.69
N ILE A 150 9.66 33.01 4.44
CA ILE A 150 9.97 32.98 5.87
C ILE A 150 11.35 33.62 6.15
N CYS A 151 12.31 33.45 5.27
CA CYS A 151 13.66 34.01 5.39
C CYS A 151 13.69 35.56 5.51
N ASN A 152 12.68 36.26 4.99
CA ASN A 152 12.61 37.71 4.93
C ASN A 152 11.51 38.31 5.82
N MET A 153 10.79 37.50 6.59
CA MET A 153 9.69 37.97 7.44
C MET A 153 10.15 38.29 8.85
N THR A 154 9.67 39.42 9.37
CA THR A 154 9.78 39.73 10.81
C THR A 154 8.68 39.01 11.58
N ASN A 155 8.93 38.73 12.88
CA ASN A 155 7.95 38.05 13.75
C ASN A 155 6.58 38.78 13.79
N THR A 156 6.55 40.10 13.68
CA THR A 156 5.33 40.90 13.61
C THR A 156 4.50 40.65 12.36
N GLN A 157 5.15 40.45 11.20
CA GLN A 157 4.48 40.17 9.95
C GLN A 157 3.90 38.75 9.93
N VAL A 158 4.54 37.81 10.61
CA VAL A 158 4.04 36.45 10.76
C VAL A 158 2.77 36.46 11.62
N HIS A 159 2.77 37.19 12.72
CA HIS A 159 1.59 37.33 13.60
C HIS A 159 0.39 37.96 12.89
N THR A 160 0.60 39.02 12.09
CA THR A 160 -0.50 39.67 11.35
C THR A 160 -1.08 38.75 10.26
N LEU A 161 -0.29 37.86 9.66
CA LEU A 161 -0.77 36.85 8.72
C LEU A 161 -1.57 35.74 9.40
N LEU A 162 -1.24 35.41 10.64
CA LEU A 162 -1.95 34.44 11.44
C LEU A 162 -3.29 34.96 11.97
N ASP A 163 -3.37 36.22 12.37
CA ASP A 163 -4.58 36.86 12.88
C ASP A 163 -5.65 37.13 11.80
N SER A 164 -5.25 37.27 10.52
CA SER A 164 -6.21 37.46 9.42
C SER A 164 -6.99 36.18 9.03
N ARG A 165 -6.87 35.15 9.80
CA ARG A 165 -7.25 33.78 9.54
C ARG A 165 -8.68 33.37 9.83
N ASN A 166 -9.56 34.21 10.11
CA ASN A 166 -10.94 33.87 10.49
C ASN A 166 -11.84 33.34 9.35
N LYS A 167 -11.30 32.91 8.20
CA LYS A 167 -12.09 32.31 7.14
C LYS A 167 -11.43 31.07 6.55
N TRP A 168 -12.18 29.99 6.58
CA TRP A 168 -11.86 28.61 6.15
C TRP A 168 -11.37 28.44 4.70
N GLU A 169 -11.51 29.44 3.84
CA GLU A 169 -11.20 29.36 2.41
C GLU A 169 -9.72 29.56 2.06
N THR A 170 -8.93 30.08 2.98
CA THR A 170 -7.52 30.40 2.74
C THR A 170 -6.52 29.35 3.23
N PHE A 171 -7.02 28.21 3.73
CA PHE A 171 -6.25 27.22 4.49
C PHE A 171 -5.15 26.51 3.67
N GLU A 172 -5.31 26.31 2.39
CA GLU A 172 -4.31 25.62 1.55
C GLU A 172 -3.18 26.51 1.03
N MET A 173 -3.40 27.81 0.93
CA MET A 173 -2.50 28.71 0.21
C MET A 173 -1.63 29.63 1.06
N THR A 174 -2.10 30.01 2.25
CA THR A 174 -1.37 30.96 3.10
C THR A 174 -0.26 30.31 3.92
N ILE A 175 -0.25 28.99 3.97
CA ILE A 175 0.38 28.24 5.02
C ILE A 175 1.85 28.07 4.84
N VAL A 176 2.34 28.04 3.62
CA VAL A 176 3.69 27.54 3.46
C VAL A 176 4.50 28.44 2.57
N ARG A 177 5.06 29.43 3.21
CA ARG A 177 6.15 30.23 2.63
C ARG A 177 7.53 29.59 2.89
N ALA A 178 7.56 28.28 3.21
CA ALA A 178 8.80 27.54 3.28
C ALA A 178 9.44 27.51 1.87
N PRO A 179 10.73 27.82 1.77
CA PRO A 179 11.41 27.94 0.48
C PRO A 179 11.27 26.71 -0.41
N SER A 180 11.30 25.51 0.18
CA SER A 180 11.13 24.26 -0.57
C SER A 180 9.73 24.07 -1.14
N VAL A 181 8.71 24.61 -0.49
CA VAL A 181 7.33 24.53 -0.98
C VAL A 181 7.09 25.53 -2.09
N ILE A 182 7.65 26.73 -1.98
CA ILE A 182 7.61 27.74 -3.05
C ILE A 182 8.33 27.21 -4.30
N PHE A 183 9.51 26.60 -4.10
CA PHE A 183 10.24 25.95 -5.18
C PHE A 183 9.41 24.87 -5.86
N PHE A 184 8.78 24.00 -5.08
CA PHE A 184 7.94 22.94 -5.60
C PHE A 184 6.71 23.48 -6.34
N LYS A 185 6.01 24.47 -5.76
CA LYS A 185 4.86 25.12 -6.43
C LYS A 185 5.25 25.71 -7.77
N LYS A 186 6.37 26.41 -7.84
CA LYS A 186 6.89 26.96 -9.10
C LYS A 186 7.20 25.87 -10.12
N TYR A 187 7.79 24.76 -9.67
CA TYR A 187 8.09 23.62 -10.55
C TYR A 187 6.84 22.96 -11.12
N TYR A 188 5.79 22.83 -10.30
CA TYR A 188 4.49 22.30 -10.71
C TYR A 188 3.61 23.31 -11.44
N GLU A 189 4.06 24.56 -11.54
CA GLU A 189 3.23 25.65 -12.10
C GLU A 189 1.85 25.71 -11.41
N VAL A 190 1.78 25.35 -10.12
CA VAL A 190 0.55 25.38 -9.35
C VAL A 190 0.16 26.83 -9.13
N THR A 191 -0.81 27.28 -9.89
CA THR A 191 -1.40 28.62 -9.73
C THR A 191 -2.23 28.67 -8.46
N SER A 192 -2.16 29.80 -7.78
CA SER A 192 -2.87 30.06 -6.52
C SER A 192 -4.33 30.45 -6.72
N GLN A 193 -4.88 30.35 -7.93
CA GLN A 193 -6.25 30.77 -8.24
C GLN A 193 -7.24 29.61 -8.34
N PRO A 194 -8.53 29.81 -7.97
CA PRO A 194 -9.50 28.73 -7.95
C PRO A 194 -10.07 28.44 -9.34
N VAL A 195 -10.17 27.16 -9.60
CA VAL A 195 -11.21 26.41 -10.36
C VAL A 195 -11.41 26.64 -11.86
N ASP A 196 -11.08 27.76 -12.48
CA ASP A 196 -11.46 28.03 -13.88
C ASP A 196 -10.33 27.90 -14.90
N GLU A 197 -9.25 27.26 -14.55
CA GLU A 197 -8.04 27.37 -15.36
C GLU A 197 -7.73 26.13 -16.18
N SER A 198 -7.30 26.41 -17.39
CA SER A 198 -6.73 25.47 -18.34
C SER A 198 -5.71 24.54 -17.68
N TYR A 199 -5.77 23.25 -18.01
CA TYR A 199 -4.74 22.29 -17.63
C TYR A 199 -3.39 22.72 -18.17
N ILE A 200 -2.47 23.11 -17.29
CA ILE A 200 -1.09 23.45 -17.63
C ILE A 200 -0.21 22.26 -17.30
N LEU A 201 0.51 21.77 -18.29
CA LEU A 201 1.41 20.64 -18.13
C LEU A 201 2.83 21.13 -17.85
N SER A 202 3.42 20.68 -16.75
CA SER A 202 4.82 20.97 -16.45
C SER A 202 5.75 19.99 -17.17
N TRP A 203 6.36 20.44 -18.26
CA TRP A 203 7.27 19.61 -19.06
C TRP A 203 8.51 19.13 -18.31
N HIS A 204 8.98 19.91 -17.33
CA HIS A 204 10.09 19.48 -16.47
C HIS A 204 9.72 18.24 -15.65
N ILE A 205 8.53 18.23 -15.06
CA ILE A 205 8.04 17.10 -14.27
C ILE A 205 7.76 15.89 -15.15
N VAL A 206 7.24 16.11 -16.36
CA VAL A 206 7.07 15.03 -17.35
C VAL A 206 8.40 14.34 -17.63
N GLY A 207 9.49 15.12 -17.80
CA GLY A 207 10.83 14.56 -17.98
C GLY A 207 11.28 13.66 -16.83
N PHE A 208 11.08 14.12 -15.58
CA PHE A 208 11.39 13.32 -14.39
C PHE A 208 10.49 12.07 -14.25
N SER A 209 9.21 12.18 -14.59
CA SER A 209 8.30 11.04 -14.62
C SER A 209 8.78 9.98 -15.60
N PHE A 210 9.12 10.36 -16.83
CA PHE A 210 9.67 9.42 -17.80
C PHE A 210 11.01 8.81 -17.36
N ALA A 211 11.87 9.57 -16.68
CA ALA A 211 13.12 9.04 -16.14
C ALA A 211 12.87 7.92 -15.11
N ILE A 212 11.88 8.08 -14.23
CA ILE A 212 11.49 7.02 -13.26
C ILE A 212 10.97 5.79 -14.01
N TRP A 213 10.07 5.94 -14.98
CA TRP A 213 9.54 4.81 -15.73
C TRP A 213 10.62 4.12 -16.58
N ALA A 214 11.57 4.86 -17.12
CA ALA A 214 12.73 4.30 -17.81
C ALA A 214 13.62 3.48 -16.85
N LEU A 215 13.86 3.99 -15.63
CA LEU A 215 14.59 3.27 -14.59
C LEU A 215 13.88 1.96 -14.22
N ILE A 216 12.56 2.00 -14.01
CA ILE A 216 11.76 0.81 -13.71
C ILE A 216 11.82 -0.19 -14.89
N THR A 217 11.73 0.30 -16.12
CA THR A 217 11.86 -0.54 -17.32
C THR A 217 13.22 -1.22 -17.39
N PHE A 218 14.30 -0.49 -17.09
CA PHE A 218 15.64 -1.04 -16.99
C PHE A 218 15.76 -2.13 -15.89
N ILE A 219 15.12 -1.91 -14.73
CA ILE A 219 15.08 -2.90 -13.66
C ILE A 219 14.39 -4.19 -14.15
N PHE A 220 13.22 -4.10 -14.76
CA PHE A 220 12.51 -5.29 -15.29
C PHE A 220 13.20 -5.94 -16.47
N TYR A 221 14.00 -5.20 -17.24
CA TYR A 221 14.83 -5.79 -18.28
C TYR A 221 15.88 -6.76 -17.72
N ASN A 222 16.55 -6.37 -16.62
CA ASN A 222 17.65 -7.14 -16.05
C ASN A 222 17.19 -8.14 -14.96
N PHE A 223 16.11 -7.83 -14.21
CA PHE A 223 15.70 -8.55 -13.00
C PHE A 223 14.25 -9.08 -13.10
N SER A 224 13.84 -9.55 -14.27
CA SER A 224 12.49 -10.12 -14.45
C SER A 224 12.31 -11.53 -13.86
N GLU A 225 13.41 -12.25 -13.61
CA GLU A 225 13.39 -13.59 -12.98
C GLU A 225 13.18 -13.49 -11.46
N THR A 226 12.34 -14.36 -10.90
CA THR A 226 11.97 -14.34 -9.48
C THR A 226 13.17 -14.34 -8.53
N ALA A 227 14.16 -15.19 -8.77
CA ALA A 227 15.35 -15.28 -7.92
C ALA A 227 16.20 -13.99 -7.96
N LYS A 228 16.43 -13.44 -9.16
CA LYS A 228 17.15 -12.16 -9.33
C LYS A 228 16.39 -10.99 -8.75
N PHE A 229 15.07 -10.98 -8.92
CA PHE A 229 14.19 -9.95 -8.37
C PHE A 229 14.22 -9.94 -6.84
N GLY A 230 14.08 -11.11 -6.19
CA GLY A 230 14.16 -11.23 -4.74
C GLY A 230 15.47 -10.73 -4.17
N LYS A 231 16.59 -11.07 -4.83
CA LYS A 231 17.93 -10.57 -4.46
C LYS A 231 18.03 -9.06 -4.59
N LEU A 232 17.52 -8.47 -5.68
CA LEU A 232 17.49 -7.02 -5.89
C LEU A 232 16.70 -6.32 -4.77
N VAL A 233 15.47 -6.75 -4.51
CA VAL A 233 14.60 -6.15 -3.50
C VAL A 233 15.25 -6.24 -2.11
N ARG A 234 15.86 -7.36 -1.76
CA ARG A 234 16.59 -7.51 -0.50
C ARG A 234 17.69 -6.46 -0.36
N TYR A 235 18.53 -6.25 -1.37
CA TYR A 235 19.58 -5.23 -1.31
C TYR A 235 19.01 -3.81 -1.24
N MET A 236 17.97 -3.51 -2.01
CA MET A 236 17.32 -2.21 -1.98
C MET A 236 16.70 -1.91 -0.61
N VAL A 237 16.00 -2.87 0.01
CA VAL A 237 15.41 -2.72 1.33
C VAL A 237 16.49 -2.49 2.39
N VAL A 238 17.55 -3.32 2.40
CA VAL A 238 18.64 -3.16 3.36
C VAL A 238 19.32 -1.80 3.20
N SER A 239 19.62 -1.36 1.97
CA SER A 239 20.24 -0.04 1.75
C SER A 239 19.34 1.11 2.19
N THR A 240 18.03 1.01 1.95
CA THR A 240 17.07 2.04 2.43
C THR A 240 17.02 2.11 3.95
N LEU A 241 17.04 0.96 4.64
CA LEU A 241 17.08 0.91 6.09
C LEU A 241 18.40 1.47 6.65
N VAL A 242 19.51 1.20 6.01
CA VAL A 242 20.80 1.79 6.39
C VAL A 242 20.76 3.32 6.26
N LEU A 243 20.24 3.84 5.14
CA LEU A 243 20.10 5.29 4.95
C LEU A 243 19.16 5.89 6.00
N LEU A 244 18.07 5.20 6.35
CA LEU A 244 17.15 5.64 7.40
C LEU A 244 17.85 5.74 8.77
N VAL A 245 18.64 4.74 9.13
CA VAL A 245 19.41 4.75 10.38
C VAL A 245 20.47 5.85 10.37
N VAL A 246 21.13 6.09 9.24
CA VAL A 246 22.09 7.20 9.09
C VAL A 246 21.40 8.55 9.30
N CYS A 247 20.23 8.78 8.69
CA CYS A 247 19.44 9.98 8.91
C CYS A 247 19.00 10.10 10.39
N PHE A 248 18.53 9.00 10.99
CA PHE A 248 18.13 8.97 12.40
C PHE A 248 19.27 9.40 13.32
N ILE A 249 20.45 8.79 13.18
CA ILE A 249 21.63 9.11 14.00
C ILE A 249 22.03 10.58 13.82
N ARG A 250 22.06 11.08 12.59
CA ARG A 250 22.44 12.48 12.32
C ARG A 250 21.45 13.47 12.93
N PHE A 251 20.16 13.18 12.83
CA PHE A 251 19.13 14.11 13.32
C PHE A 251 19.01 14.12 14.83
N LEU A 252 19.47 13.08 15.54
CA LEU A 252 19.58 13.10 17.01
C LEU A 252 20.46 14.22 17.53
N PHE A 253 21.44 14.67 16.74
CA PHE A 253 22.37 15.74 17.13
C PHE A 253 21.91 17.14 16.70
N LEU A 254 20.69 17.27 16.16
CA LEU A 254 20.16 18.58 15.79
C LEU A 254 19.63 19.33 17.04
N PRO A 255 19.74 20.67 17.05
CA PRO A 255 19.10 21.48 18.09
C PRO A 255 17.62 21.22 18.16
N GLY A 256 17.07 21.00 19.35
CA GLY A 256 15.66 20.70 19.56
C GLY A 256 15.23 19.27 19.20
N ALA A 257 16.10 18.40 18.71
CA ALA A 257 15.74 17.01 18.37
C ALA A 257 15.16 16.23 19.56
N TRP A 258 15.75 16.40 20.74
CA TRP A 258 15.28 15.77 21.98
C TRP A 258 13.89 16.25 22.42
N ASP A 259 13.61 17.52 22.25
CA ASP A 259 12.27 18.07 22.50
C ASP A 259 11.26 17.46 21.52
N GLY A 260 11.64 17.30 20.26
CA GLY A 260 10.85 16.57 19.27
C GLY A 260 10.56 15.13 19.69
N LEU A 261 11.57 14.40 20.17
CA LEU A 261 11.39 13.01 20.62
C LEU A 261 10.53 12.93 21.90
N THR A 262 10.69 13.84 22.86
CA THR A 262 9.84 13.89 24.04
C THR A 262 8.39 14.18 23.65
N HIS A 263 8.18 15.04 22.67
CA HIS A 263 6.87 15.35 22.11
C HIS A 263 6.25 14.14 21.38
N PHE A 264 7.06 13.37 20.64
CA PHE A 264 6.66 12.14 19.97
C PHE A 264 6.16 11.07 20.97
N VAL A 265 6.86 10.93 22.11
CA VAL A 265 6.56 9.91 23.12
C VAL A 265 5.42 10.35 24.06
N LYS A 266 5.19 11.64 24.25
CA LYS A 266 4.20 12.16 25.20
C LYS A 266 2.77 11.71 24.83
N PRO A 267 2.05 11.01 25.74
CA PRO A 267 0.69 10.58 25.46
C PRO A 267 -0.24 11.80 25.33
N ARG A 268 -1.12 11.74 24.31
CA ARG A 268 -2.09 12.81 24.02
C ARG A 268 -3.45 12.21 23.71
N ALA A 269 -4.49 12.96 24.01
CA ALA A 269 -5.86 12.58 23.71
C ALA A 269 -6.60 13.67 22.90
N ASP A 270 -5.86 14.66 22.38
CA ASP A 270 -6.43 15.87 21.79
C ASP A 270 -7.23 15.58 20.50
N SER A 271 -6.84 14.54 19.77
CA SER A 271 -7.45 14.19 18.50
C SER A 271 -7.54 12.67 18.29
N MET A 272 -8.20 11.98 19.20
CA MET A 272 -8.31 10.50 19.17
C MET A 272 -8.95 9.98 17.87
N VAL A 273 -9.90 10.70 17.28
CA VAL A 273 -10.57 10.29 16.04
C VAL A 273 -9.59 10.29 14.86
N ASN A 274 -8.83 11.38 14.69
CA ASN A 274 -7.85 11.51 13.62
C ASN A 274 -6.69 10.52 13.80
N GLY A 275 -6.18 10.38 15.03
CA GLY A 275 -5.13 9.41 15.35
C GLY A 275 -5.59 7.97 15.12
N THR A 276 -6.82 7.62 15.46
CA THR A 276 -7.40 6.31 15.17
C THR A 276 -7.54 6.09 13.65
N ARG A 277 -7.96 7.10 12.89
CA ARG A 277 -7.99 7.03 11.42
C ARG A 277 -6.60 6.78 10.84
N ALA A 278 -5.59 7.53 11.28
CA ALA A 278 -4.21 7.34 10.85
C ALA A 278 -3.71 5.93 11.15
N MET A 279 -3.98 5.41 12.35
CA MET A 279 -3.66 4.03 12.72
C MET A 279 -4.34 3.00 11.81
N LEU A 280 -5.62 3.18 11.52
CA LEU A 280 -6.38 2.27 10.65
C LEU A 280 -5.83 2.28 9.22
N ILE A 281 -5.40 3.45 8.70
CA ILE A 281 -4.75 3.54 7.40
C ILE A 281 -3.46 2.70 7.39
N ILE A 282 -2.61 2.84 8.41
CA ILE A 282 -1.37 2.06 8.51
C ILE A 282 -1.66 0.56 8.52
N VAL A 283 -2.63 0.13 9.33
CA VAL A 283 -2.96 -1.30 9.48
C VAL A 283 -3.63 -1.88 8.23
N LEU A 284 -4.59 -1.17 7.64
CA LEU A 284 -5.36 -1.68 6.50
C LEU A 284 -4.56 -1.68 5.19
N GLN A 285 -3.71 -0.69 5.00
CA GLN A 285 -2.86 -0.58 3.82
C GLN A 285 -1.52 -1.29 3.96
N ALA A 286 -1.29 -1.91 5.12
CA ALA A 286 -0.05 -2.62 5.40
C ALA A 286 0.22 -3.69 4.34
N PHE A 287 1.42 -3.66 3.79
CA PHE A 287 1.91 -4.65 2.81
C PHE A 287 1.03 -4.81 1.56
N GLY A 288 0.25 -3.80 1.20
CA GLY A 288 -0.65 -3.88 0.06
C GLY A 288 -1.69 -5.01 0.18
N SER A 289 -2.10 -5.36 1.41
CA SER A 289 -2.99 -6.51 1.65
C SER A 289 -4.30 -6.42 0.89
N GLY A 290 -4.90 -5.23 0.79
CA GLY A 290 -6.11 -5.00 0.00
C GLY A 290 -5.91 -5.11 -1.52
N TRP A 291 -4.68 -5.03 -2.00
CA TRP A 291 -4.33 -5.13 -3.43
C TRP A 291 -3.88 -6.53 -3.84
N GLY A 292 -3.91 -7.50 -2.95
CA GLY A 292 -3.51 -8.88 -3.22
C GLY A 292 -2.01 -9.11 -3.36
N THR A 293 -1.18 -8.11 -3.09
CA THR A 293 0.27 -8.18 -3.27
C THR A 293 0.89 -9.30 -2.44
N VAL A 294 0.46 -9.46 -1.18
CA VAL A 294 0.96 -10.53 -0.29
C VAL A 294 0.58 -11.91 -0.82
N ILE A 295 -0.61 -12.07 -1.42
CA ILE A 295 -1.02 -13.32 -2.06
C ILE A 295 -0.03 -13.70 -3.16
N ALA A 296 0.28 -12.75 -4.05
CA ALA A 296 1.21 -13.01 -5.14
C ALA A 296 2.65 -13.25 -4.65
N LEU A 297 3.14 -12.51 -3.65
CA LEU A 297 4.49 -12.71 -3.10
C LEU A 297 4.63 -14.07 -2.39
N SER A 298 3.63 -14.48 -1.62
CA SER A 298 3.65 -15.75 -0.90
C SER A 298 3.57 -16.96 -1.83
N SER A 299 3.04 -16.79 -3.03
CA SER A 299 2.93 -17.86 -4.02
C SER A 299 4.28 -18.35 -4.59
N PHE A 300 5.36 -17.62 -4.34
CA PHE A 300 6.74 -18.03 -4.68
C PHE A 300 7.45 -18.76 -3.53
N ASN A 301 6.81 -18.92 -2.38
CA ASN A 301 7.35 -19.71 -1.27
C ASN A 301 7.30 -21.21 -1.60
N ASN A 302 8.18 -21.97 -0.95
CA ASN A 302 8.02 -23.43 -0.92
C ASN A 302 6.75 -23.79 -0.14
N PHE A 303 6.08 -24.88 -0.54
CA PHE A 303 4.78 -25.27 -0.01
C PHE A 303 4.75 -25.39 1.52
N LYS A 304 5.83 -25.87 2.14
CA LYS A 304 5.95 -26.08 3.61
C LYS A 304 6.58 -24.88 4.36
N THR A 305 6.73 -23.72 3.72
CA THR A 305 7.30 -22.54 4.38
C THR A 305 6.40 -22.07 5.54
N ASN A 306 7.00 -21.82 6.71
CA ASN A 306 6.24 -21.38 7.89
C ASN A 306 5.86 -19.90 7.82
N VAL A 307 4.85 -19.59 7.03
CA VAL A 307 4.32 -18.23 6.85
C VAL A 307 3.76 -17.63 8.13
N MET A 308 3.34 -18.45 9.10
CA MET A 308 2.85 -17.96 10.39
C MET A 308 3.92 -17.18 11.14
N LYS A 309 5.12 -17.78 11.24
CA LYS A 309 6.28 -17.14 11.88
C LYS A 309 6.72 -15.91 11.09
N TYR A 310 6.76 -16.00 9.77
CA TYR A 310 7.22 -14.90 8.92
C TYR A 310 6.27 -13.70 8.97
N ASN A 311 4.96 -13.90 9.02
CA ASN A 311 4.00 -12.81 9.12
C ASN A 311 4.13 -12.02 10.43
N TRP A 312 4.47 -12.68 11.54
CA TRP A 312 4.81 -11.98 12.79
C TRP A 312 6.09 -11.15 12.65
N ILE A 313 7.15 -11.71 12.06
CA ILE A 313 8.41 -11.00 11.82
C ILE A 313 8.16 -9.77 10.94
N ILE A 314 7.38 -9.91 9.89
CA ILE A 314 7.02 -8.82 8.97
C ILE A 314 6.25 -7.73 9.72
N ALA A 315 5.24 -8.08 10.50
CA ALA A 315 4.42 -7.12 11.24
C ALA A 315 5.23 -6.34 12.30
N PHE A 316 6.09 -7.01 13.05
CA PHE A 316 6.99 -6.33 13.99
C PHE A 316 8.01 -5.45 13.29
N GLY A 317 8.60 -5.92 12.19
CA GLY A 317 9.51 -5.12 11.38
C GLY A 317 8.85 -3.86 10.81
N GLN A 318 7.60 -3.98 10.36
CA GLN A 318 6.80 -2.83 9.93
C GLN A 318 6.63 -1.80 11.05
N THR A 319 6.29 -2.25 12.26
CA THR A 319 6.15 -1.37 13.42
C THR A 319 7.43 -0.61 13.70
N LEU A 320 8.58 -1.30 13.65
CA LEU A 320 9.88 -0.67 13.85
C LEU A 320 10.18 0.41 12.80
N VAL A 321 9.89 0.13 11.53
CA VAL A 321 10.07 1.12 10.45
C VAL A 321 9.20 2.34 10.66
N TYR A 322 7.94 2.17 11.03
CA TYR A 322 7.04 3.31 11.27
C TYR A 322 7.47 4.17 12.45
N ILE A 323 7.94 3.55 13.53
CA ILE A 323 8.48 4.27 14.68
C ILE A 323 9.74 5.06 14.26
N LEU A 324 10.68 4.44 13.55
CA LEU A 324 11.89 5.12 13.09
C LEU A 324 11.58 6.28 12.13
N PHE A 325 10.69 6.08 11.18
CA PHE A 325 10.26 7.15 10.28
C PHE A 325 9.58 8.29 11.05
N GLY A 326 8.67 7.96 11.96
CA GLY A 326 8.03 8.95 12.81
C GLY A 326 9.03 9.78 13.60
N MET A 327 10.02 9.14 14.24
CA MET A 327 11.09 9.83 14.98
C MET A 327 11.91 10.74 14.09
N VAL A 328 12.35 10.27 12.92
CA VAL A 328 13.12 11.07 11.94
C VAL A 328 12.36 12.31 11.52
N THR A 329 11.08 12.16 11.21
CA THR A 329 10.23 13.28 10.80
C THR A 329 10.00 14.27 11.95
N TYR A 330 9.76 13.78 13.16
CA TYR A 330 9.59 14.64 14.34
C TYR A 330 10.84 15.43 14.70
N MET A 331 11.99 14.80 14.67
CA MET A 331 13.27 15.48 14.91
C MET A 331 13.52 16.60 13.88
N LEU A 332 13.26 16.31 12.61
CA LEU A 332 13.45 17.26 11.52
C LEU A 332 12.42 18.41 11.59
N ASP A 333 11.16 18.11 11.87
CA ASP A 333 10.10 19.10 12.05
C ASP A 333 10.38 20.00 13.26
N ASN A 334 10.80 19.43 14.38
CA ASN A 334 11.11 20.22 15.57
C ASN A 334 12.38 21.07 15.39
N TYR A 335 13.38 20.55 14.69
CA TYR A 335 14.54 21.33 14.29
C TYR A 335 14.12 22.52 13.43
N PHE A 336 13.27 22.32 12.45
CA PHE A 336 12.74 23.40 11.62
C PHE A 336 11.99 24.44 12.46
N LYS A 337 11.23 24.01 13.46
CA LYS A 337 10.56 24.90 14.43
C LYS A 337 11.50 25.74 15.29
N THR A 338 12.68 25.24 15.59
CA THR A 338 13.68 26.01 16.38
C THR A 338 14.36 27.12 15.57
N ILE A 339 14.43 26.95 14.25
CA ILE A 339 15.03 27.93 13.34
C ILE A 339 14.03 29.01 12.96
N GLU A 340 12.78 28.63 12.76
CA GLU A 340 11.70 29.48 12.32
C GLU A 340 10.86 30.03 13.50
N PRO A 341 10.18 31.18 13.35
CA PRO A 341 9.31 31.71 14.39
C PRO A 341 8.29 30.70 14.87
N LYS A 342 8.16 30.50 16.18
CA LYS A 342 7.41 29.43 16.85
C LYS A 342 5.96 29.25 16.40
N ASP A 343 5.31 30.28 15.89
CA ASP A 343 3.88 30.24 15.56
C ASP A 343 3.58 29.70 14.16
N PHE A 344 4.59 29.59 13.31
CA PHE A 344 4.42 29.17 11.92
C PHE A 344 4.34 27.65 11.74
N SER A 345 4.96 26.93 12.61
CA SER A 345 5.19 25.48 12.50
C SER A 345 3.95 24.61 12.76
N SER A 346 2.98 25.09 13.53
CA SER A 346 1.76 24.34 13.84
C SER A 346 0.81 24.17 12.64
N TYR A 347 1.13 24.77 11.52
CA TYR A 347 0.24 24.87 10.35
C TYR A 347 0.80 24.28 9.05
N VAL A 348 2.03 23.79 9.10
CA VAL A 348 2.68 23.11 7.96
C VAL A 348 2.10 21.69 7.85
N LEU A 349 0.95 21.60 7.26
CA LEU A 349 0.09 20.48 7.48
C LEU A 349 -0.63 19.95 6.28
N LYS A 350 -0.70 18.73 6.22
CA LYS A 350 -1.29 17.69 5.37
C LYS A 350 -0.27 17.14 4.38
N ASN A 351 -0.15 15.89 4.49
CA ASN A 351 0.54 14.86 3.70
C ASN A 351 1.79 15.26 2.87
N TRP A 352 1.75 16.36 2.14
CA TRP A 352 2.83 16.83 1.28
C TRP A 352 3.86 17.68 1.96
N VAL A 353 3.47 18.37 3.00
CA VAL A 353 4.30 19.41 3.58
C VAL A 353 5.39 18.85 4.46
N SER A 354 5.11 17.80 5.25
CA SER A 354 6.18 17.11 5.98
C SER A 354 7.22 16.50 5.03
N TYR A 355 6.77 16.13 3.82
CA TYR A 355 7.62 15.64 2.76
C TYR A 355 8.51 16.73 2.15
N LEU A 356 7.96 17.93 1.97
CA LEU A 356 8.64 19.06 1.36
C LEU A 356 9.37 19.95 2.38
N SER A 357 8.82 20.15 3.59
CA SER A 357 9.43 20.98 4.64
C SER A 357 10.79 20.47 5.08
N GLY A 358 10.98 19.15 5.03
CA GLY A 358 12.27 18.52 5.29
C GLY A 358 13.41 19.10 4.43
N ALA A 359 13.14 19.44 3.17
CA ALA A 359 14.15 20.05 2.29
C ALA A 359 14.60 21.43 2.77
N SER A 360 13.67 22.26 3.27
CA SER A 360 14.02 23.56 3.87
C SER A 360 14.87 23.41 5.12
N ALA A 361 14.50 22.47 6.00
CA ALA A 361 15.28 22.18 7.20
C ALA A 361 16.70 21.67 6.87
N LEU A 362 16.81 20.80 5.87
CA LEU A 362 18.11 20.25 5.44
C LEU A 362 19.00 21.32 4.79
N SER A 363 18.43 22.37 4.18
CA SER A 363 19.21 23.45 3.56
C SER A 363 19.95 24.33 4.58
N THR A 364 19.58 24.28 5.86
CA THR A 364 20.24 25.04 6.94
C THR A 364 21.34 24.26 7.65
N LEU A 365 21.55 22.99 7.30
CA LEU A 365 22.55 22.14 7.92
C LEU A 365 23.97 22.42 7.37
N GLU A 366 24.98 22.04 8.14
CA GLU A 366 26.31 21.88 7.59
C GLU A 366 26.32 20.79 6.51
N TRP A 367 26.91 21.05 5.35
CA TRP A 367 26.91 20.15 4.18
C TRP A 367 25.50 19.88 3.62
N PRO A 368 24.71 20.93 3.34
CA PRO A 368 23.28 20.81 3.05
C PRO A 368 23.01 19.93 1.81
N ASN A 369 23.83 20.04 0.77
CA ASN A 369 23.69 19.25 -0.46
C ASN A 369 23.83 17.75 -0.17
N MET A 370 24.82 17.36 0.64
CA MET A 370 25.06 15.96 0.98
C MET A 370 23.88 15.36 1.75
N TRP A 371 23.40 16.05 2.80
CA TRP A 371 22.29 15.55 3.61
C TRP A 371 20.98 15.50 2.84
N THR A 372 20.76 16.46 1.97
CA THR A 372 19.58 16.47 1.06
C THR A 372 19.65 15.28 0.11
N ILE A 373 20.80 14.99 -0.50
CA ILE A 373 20.96 13.82 -1.38
C ILE A 373 20.71 12.52 -0.60
N ILE A 374 21.28 12.35 0.58
CA ILE A 374 21.10 11.14 1.42
C ILE A 374 19.62 10.94 1.74
N TYR A 375 18.95 11.98 2.24
CA TYR A 375 17.54 11.92 2.65
C TYR A 375 16.60 11.62 1.48
N PHE A 376 16.74 12.33 0.37
CA PHE A 376 15.88 12.09 -0.78
C PHE A 376 16.25 10.82 -1.56
N THR A 377 17.50 10.34 -1.49
CA THR A 377 17.85 9.01 -2.02
C THR A 377 17.15 7.90 -1.22
N MET A 378 17.10 8.01 0.10
CA MET A 378 16.33 7.10 0.95
C MET A 378 14.84 7.08 0.52
N MET A 379 14.24 8.24 0.31
CA MET A 379 12.84 8.35 -0.12
C MET A 379 12.61 7.81 -1.54
N LEU A 380 13.50 8.10 -2.46
CA LEU A 380 13.44 7.56 -3.83
C LEU A 380 13.50 6.04 -3.84
N MET A 381 14.46 5.46 -3.11
CA MET A 381 14.61 4.02 -2.99
C MET A 381 13.35 3.37 -2.38
N ALA A 382 12.78 3.97 -1.33
CA ALA A 382 11.55 3.50 -0.70
C ALA A 382 10.38 3.48 -1.71
N SER A 383 10.19 4.55 -2.47
CA SER A 383 9.15 4.62 -3.52
C SER A 383 9.36 3.57 -4.61
N LEU A 384 10.59 3.43 -5.09
CA LEU A 384 10.93 2.46 -6.14
C LEU A 384 10.67 1.02 -5.68
N ILE A 385 11.02 0.66 -4.44
CA ILE A 385 10.77 -0.68 -3.90
C ILE A 385 9.29 -1.01 -3.94
N VAL A 386 8.42 -0.09 -3.51
CA VAL A 386 6.97 -0.29 -3.54
C VAL A 386 6.48 -0.47 -4.98
N MET A 387 6.90 0.40 -5.90
CA MET A 387 6.47 0.33 -7.30
C MET A 387 6.92 -0.97 -7.99
N ILE A 388 8.19 -1.35 -7.89
CA ILE A 388 8.69 -2.56 -8.55
C ILE A 388 8.09 -3.83 -7.95
N THR A 389 7.92 -3.88 -6.62
CA THR A 389 7.31 -5.05 -5.96
C THR A 389 5.85 -5.20 -6.38
N GLN A 390 5.10 -4.11 -6.44
CA GLN A 390 3.71 -4.13 -6.86
C GLN A 390 3.55 -4.47 -8.36
N LEU A 391 4.39 -3.91 -9.23
CA LEU A 391 4.45 -4.28 -10.65
C LEU A 391 4.77 -5.77 -10.85
N PHE A 392 5.74 -6.30 -10.10
CA PHE A 392 6.08 -7.71 -10.15
C PHE A 392 4.88 -8.60 -9.82
N THR A 393 4.10 -8.23 -8.79
CA THR A 393 2.90 -8.99 -8.42
C THR A 393 1.76 -8.85 -9.43
N VAL A 394 1.62 -7.69 -10.06
CA VAL A 394 0.66 -7.46 -11.15
C VAL A 394 1.01 -8.33 -12.36
N PHE A 395 2.26 -8.31 -12.82
CA PHE A 395 2.69 -9.14 -13.95
C PHE A 395 2.53 -10.63 -13.68
N THR A 396 2.93 -11.08 -12.50
CA THR A 396 2.74 -12.45 -12.07
C THR A 396 1.29 -12.87 -12.13
N SER A 397 0.39 -12.04 -11.56
CA SER A 397 -1.04 -12.36 -11.52
C SER A 397 -1.69 -12.37 -12.90
N LEU A 398 -1.24 -11.51 -13.83
CA LEU A 398 -1.68 -11.52 -15.22
C LEU A 398 -1.21 -12.76 -15.96
N PHE A 399 0.05 -13.18 -15.76
CA PHE A 399 0.59 -14.37 -16.43
C PHE A 399 0.01 -15.67 -15.86
N ASP A 400 -0.35 -15.70 -14.59
CA ASP A 400 -1.04 -16.86 -14.00
C ASP A 400 -2.47 -16.99 -14.52
N GLU A 401 -3.18 -15.89 -14.70
CA GLU A 401 -4.56 -15.90 -15.15
C GLU A 401 -4.68 -16.14 -16.66
N PHE A 402 -3.83 -15.50 -17.47
CA PHE A 402 -3.92 -15.53 -18.92
C PHE A 402 -2.73 -16.27 -19.55
N GLU A 403 -2.92 -17.55 -19.91
CA GLU A 403 -1.89 -18.38 -20.54
C GLU A 403 -1.30 -17.77 -21.81
N VAL A 404 -2.14 -17.09 -22.62
CA VAL A 404 -1.72 -16.46 -23.87
C VAL A 404 -0.65 -15.39 -23.64
N LEU A 405 -0.75 -14.67 -22.53
CA LEU A 405 0.21 -13.60 -22.19
C LEU A 405 1.59 -14.17 -21.84
N ARG A 406 1.68 -15.44 -21.42
CA ARG A 406 2.96 -16.10 -21.10
C ARG A 406 3.89 -16.19 -22.30
N MET A 407 3.36 -16.36 -23.51
CA MET A 407 4.15 -16.39 -24.74
C MET A 407 4.78 -15.04 -25.07
N TYR A 408 4.16 -13.95 -24.61
CA TYR A 408 4.57 -12.58 -24.92
C TYR A 408 5.01 -11.79 -23.66
N LYS A 409 5.54 -12.47 -22.62
CA LYS A 409 5.88 -11.85 -21.31
C LYS A 409 6.58 -10.49 -21.45
N LYS A 410 7.67 -10.42 -22.25
CA LYS A 410 8.42 -9.16 -22.43
C LYS A 410 7.58 -8.06 -23.07
N LYS A 411 6.79 -8.38 -24.11
CA LYS A 411 5.93 -7.38 -24.78
C LYS A 411 4.84 -6.86 -23.86
N VAL A 412 4.26 -7.72 -23.03
CA VAL A 412 3.24 -7.34 -22.04
C VAL A 412 3.84 -6.44 -20.97
N ILE A 413 4.99 -6.79 -20.40
CA ILE A 413 5.69 -5.97 -19.41
C ILE A 413 5.94 -4.55 -19.97
N TYR A 414 6.58 -4.45 -21.14
CA TYR A 414 6.87 -3.13 -21.72
C TYR A 414 5.62 -2.37 -22.16
N GLY A 415 4.59 -3.06 -22.64
CA GLY A 415 3.31 -2.46 -22.98
C GLY A 415 2.61 -1.83 -21.76
N VAL A 416 2.56 -2.55 -20.64
CA VAL A 416 1.97 -2.03 -19.38
C VAL A 416 2.81 -0.89 -18.81
N LEU A 417 4.14 -1.01 -18.80
CA LEU A 417 5.02 0.07 -18.33
C LEU A 417 4.87 1.34 -19.20
N GLY A 418 4.82 1.17 -20.52
CA GLY A 418 4.58 2.30 -21.45
C GLY A 418 3.21 2.96 -21.22
N LEU A 419 2.16 2.15 -21.01
CA LEU A 419 0.82 2.66 -20.72
C LEU A 419 0.80 3.45 -19.41
N LEU A 420 1.38 2.92 -18.33
CA LEU A 420 1.46 3.61 -17.04
C LEU A 420 2.30 4.88 -17.13
N SER A 421 3.39 4.87 -17.90
CA SER A 421 4.21 6.05 -18.15
C SER A 421 3.40 7.18 -18.83
N VAL A 422 2.57 6.85 -19.81
CA VAL A 422 1.69 7.82 -20.48
C VAL A 422 0.62 8.33 -19.52
N PHE A 423 -0.03 7.46 -18.75
CA PHE A 423 -1.01 7.90 -17.77
C PHE A 423 -0.43 8.74 -16.64
N SER A 424 0.84 8.53 -16.27
CA SER A 424 1.50 9.34 -15.24
C SER A 424 1.68 10.80 -15.66
N VAL A 425 1.64 11.11 -16.96
CA VAL A 425 1.68 12.49 -17.48
C VAL A 425 0.51 13.33 -16.97
N LEU A 426 -0.66 12.71 -16.72
CA LEU A 426 -1.82 13.39 -16.13
C LEU A 426 -1.52 13.96 -14.74
N LEU A 427 -0.64 13.31 -13.99
CA LEU A 427 -0.20 13.77 -12.68
C LEU A 427 0.86 14.88 -12.74
N CYS A 428 1.43 15.14 -13.91
CA CYS A 428 2.43 16.18 -14.13
C CYS A 428 1.80 17.56 -14.48
N SER A 429 0.48 17.69 -14.31
CA SER A 429 -0.24 18.96 -14.52
C SER A 429 -0.35 19.77 -13.22
N ASN A 430 -0.74 21.04 -13.32
CA ASN A 430 -1.06 21.91 -12.19
C ASN A 430 -2.14 21.32 -11.25
N HIS A 431 -2.98 20.41 -11.75
CA HIS A 431 -3.97 19.67 -10.98
C HIS A 431 -3.44 18.32 -10.42
N GLY A 432 -2.20 17.97 -10.70
CA GLY A 432 -1.62 16.68 -10.32
C GLY A 432 -1.71 16.38 -8.82
N VAL A 433 -1.43 17.35 -7.97
CA VAL A 433 -1.56 17.21 -6.49
C VAL A 433 -3.01 16.99 -6.05
N ARG A 434 -3.98 17.63 -6.74
CA ARG A 434 -5.41 17.45 -6.47
C ARG A 434 -5.87 16.03 -6.87
N HIS A 435 -5.43 15.55 -8.03
CA HIS A 435 -5.69 14.16 -8.44
C HIS A 435 -5.09 13.15 -7.48
N LEU A 436 -3.91 13.45 -6.94
CA LEU A 436 -3.25 12.61 -5.96
C LEU A 436 -4.04 12.52 -4.65
N THR A 437 -4.50 13.64 -4.11
CA THR A 437 -5.31 13.65 -2.88
C THR A 437 -6.61 12.86 -3.06
N ALA A 438 -7.20 12.92 -4.25
CA ALA A 438 -8.36 12.12 -4.62
C ALA A 438 -8.07 10.63 -4.63
N LEU A 439 -6.95 10.22 -5.23
CA LEU A 439 -6.54 8.81 -5.29
C LEU A 439 -6.22 8.22 -3.91
N SER A 440 -5.81 9.04 -2.94
CA SER A 440 -5.47 8.59 -1.59
C SER A 440 -6.67 8.47 -0.65
N ALA A 441 -7.69 9.32 -0.82
CA ALA A 441 -8.78 9.47 0.15
C ALA A 441 -9.65 8.20 0.31
N ASP A 442 -9.85 7.44 -0.77
CA ASP A 442 -10.81 6.33 -0.80
C ASP A 442 -10.19 4.95 -0.53
N SER A 443 -8.88 4.88 -0.43
CA SER A 443 -8.21 3.59 -0.25
C SER A 443 -8.65 2.87 1.03
N LEU A 444 -8.96 3.60 2.11
CA LEU A 444 -9.38 3.01 3.38
C LEU A 444 -10.74 2.32 3.29
N ILE A 445 -11.72 2.92 2.61
CA ILE A 445 -13.06 2.34 2.40
C ILE A 445 -12.94 1.09 1.53
N SER A 446 -12.26 1.21 0.38
CA SER A 446 -12.05 0.09 -0.54
C SER A 446 -11.33 -1.08 0.12
N HIS A 447 -10.29 -0.81 0.91
CA HIS A 447 -9.55 -1.84 1.64
C HIS A 447 -10.42 -2.54 2.70
N SER A 448 -11.23 -1.79 3.46
CA SER A 448 -12.13 -2.36 4.46
C SER A 448 -13.15 -3.30 3.82
N VAL A 449 -13.75 -2.88 2.71
CA VAL A 449 -14.71 -3.69 1.95
C VAL A 449 -14.05 -4.95 1.38
N MET A 450 -12.87 -4.82 0.78
CA MET A 450 -12.13 -5.95 0.20
C MET A 450 -11.76 -6.98 1.27
N HIS A 451 -11.30 -6.54 2.45
CA HIS A 451 -10.98 -7.46 3.54
C HIS A 451 -12.22 -8.13 4.14
N LEU A 452 -13.35 -7.42 4.29
CA LEU A 452 -14.60 -8.02 4.73
C LEU A 452 -15.06 -9.12 3.77
N LEU A 453 -15.01 -8.86 2.48
CA LEU A 453 -15.37 -9.84 1.46
C LEU A 453 -14.38 -11.02 1.41
N LEU A 454 -13.10 -10.78 1.66
CA LEU A 454 -12.10 -11.84 1.76
C LEU A 454 -12.39 -12.78 2.93
N LEU A 455 -12.67 -12.22 4.13
CA LEU A 455 -13.04 -13.01 5.30
C LEU A 455 -14.32 -13.81 5.06
N LEU A 456 -15.31 -13.20 4.40
CA LEU A 456 -16.55 -13.87 3.99
C LEU A 456 -16.25 -15.05 3.05
N ALA A 457 -15.45 -14.81 2.00
CA ALA A 457 -15.13 -15.82 0.99
C ALA A 457 -14.39 -17.03 1.61
N VAL A 458 -13.39 -16.79 2.46
CA VAL A 458 -12.52 -17.85 2.97
C VAL A 458 -13.12 -18.56 4.20
N LEU A 459 -13.70 -17.82 5.15
CA LEU A 459 -14.12 -18.41 6.44
C LEU A 459 -15.60 -18.83 6.49
N TRP A 460 -16.43 -18.28 5.61
CA TRP A 460 -17.86 -18.60 5.57
C TRP A 460 -18.24 -19.41 4.33
N VAL A 461 -17.80 -18.99 3.14
CA VAL A 461 -18.18 -19.65 1.88
C VAL A 461 -17.32 -20.88 1.62
N TYR A 462 -15.98 -20.75 1.67
CA TYR A 462 -15.07 -21.89 1.59
C TYR A 462 -15.20 -22.79 2.81
N GLY A 463 -15.27 -22.19 3.98
CA GLY A 463 -15.56 -22.84 5.27
C GLY A 463 -14.33 -23.00 6.16
N ARG A 464 -14.56 -22.80 7.47
CA ARG A 464 -13.51 -22.83 8.50
C ARG A 464 -12.78 -24.18 8.57
N GLU A 465 -13.50 -25.27 8.42
CA GLU A 465 -12.96 -26.63 8.58
C GLU A 465 -12.00 -26.97 7.44
N ARG A 466 -12.38 -26.61 6.21
CA ARG A 466 -11.50 -26.76 5.05
C ARG A 466 -10.26 -25.88 5.17
N PHE A 467 -10.43 -24.63 5.58
CA PHE A 467 -9.33 -23.71 5.81
C PHE A 467 -8.35 -24.23 6.87
N GLN A 468 -8.84 -24.73 8.01
CA GLN A 468 -8.00 -25.31 9.06
C GLN A 468 -7.24 -26.54 8.57
N ARG A 469 -7.92 -27.46 7.91
CA ARG A 469 -7.34 -28.68 7.35
C ARG A 469 -6.24 -28.35 6.33
N ASP A 470 -6.51 -27.43 5.44
CA ASP A 470 -5.55 -27.07 4.37
C ASP A 470 -4.32 -26.36 4.94
N ILE A 471 -4.49 -25.50 5.96
CA ILE A 471 -3.35 -24.91 6.68
C ILE A 471 -2.57 -25.99 7.45
N GLU A 472 -3.24 -26.91 8.11
CA GLU A 472 -2.60 -28.01 8.81
C GLU A 472 -1.80 -28.89 7.85
N PHE A 473 -2.38 -29.21 6.70
CA PHE A 473 -1.69 -29.96 5.65
C PHE A 473 -0.44 -29.20 5.15
N MET A 474 -0.56 -27.89 4.90
CA MET A 474 0.53 -27.06 4.40
C MET A 474 1.66 -26.88 5.42
N LEU A 475 1.33 -26.61 6.67
CA LEU A 475 2.31 -26.25 7.70
C LEU A 475 2.72 -27.44 8.62
N GLY A 476 2.01 -28.55 8.55
CA GLY A 476 2.20 -29.69 9.46
C GLY A 476 1.85 -29.40 10.92
N GLN A 477 1.15 -28.30 11.18
CA GLN A 477 0.73 -27.88 12.53
C GLN A 477 -0.72 -27.40 12.50
N PRO A 478 -1.55 -27.80 13.50
CA PRO A 478 -2.94 -27.42 13.55
C PRO A 478 -3.09 -25.90 13.76
N PHE A 479 -4.00 -25.32 13.02
CA PHE A 479 -4.36 -23.91 13.20
C PHE A 479 -5.39 -23.80 14.34
N ALA A 480 -5.01 -23.16 15.43
CA ALA A 480 -5.80 -23.12 16.65
C ALA A 480 -7.20 -22.51 16.41
N SER A 481 -8.24 -23.18 16.91
CA SER A 481 -9.65 -22.76 16.72
C SER A 481 -9.96 -21.37 17.25
N TRP A 482 -9.28 -20.91 18.32
CA TRP A 482 -9.45 -19.54 18.83
C TRP A 482 -8.97 -18.47 17.84
N LYS A 483 -7.93 -18.75 17.05
CA LYS A 483 -7.46 -17.84 15.98
C LYS A 483 -8.50 -17.74 14.87
N VAL A 484 -9.13 -18.85 14.51
CA VAL A 484 -10.23 -18.86 13.54
C VAL A 484 -11.43 -18.09 14.08
N PHE A 485 -11.73 -18.21 15.38
CA PHE A 485 -12.80 -17.43 16.02
C PHE A 485 -12.53 -15.91 15.91
N ILE A 486 -11.30 -15.48 16.18
CA ILE A 486 -10.90 -14.08 16.03
C ILE A 486 -11.13 -13.61 14.58
N LEU A 487 -10.62 -14.37 13.60
CA LEU A 487 -10.78 -14.04 12.18
C LEU A 487 -12.24 -13.99 11.72
N ARG A 488 -13.08 -14.88 12.26
CA ARG A 488 -14.46 -15.04 11.81
C ARG A 488 -15.41 -14.01 12.41
N PHE A 489 -15.19 -13.59 13.66
CA PHE A 489 -16.10 -12.75 14.41
C PHE A 489 -15.50 -11.41 14.84
N ILE A 490 -14.27 -11.41 15.36
CA ILE A 490 -13.65 -10.20 15.92
C ILE A 490 -13.10 -9.32 14.80
N ALA A 491 -12.34 -9.87 13.87
CA ALA A 491 -11.77 -9.09 12.76
C ALA A 491 -12.82 -8.37 11.89
N PRO A 492 -13.99 -8.96 11.54
CA PRO A 492 -15.04 -8.22 10.84
C PRO A 492 -15.60 -7.05 11.63
N LEU A 493 -15.70 -7.14 12.97
CA LEU A 493 -16.14 -6.01 13.80
C LEU A 493 -15.17 -4.86 13.75
N PHE A 494 -13.85 -5.12 13.80
CA PHE A 494 -12.82 -4.10 13.64
C PHE A 494 -12.86 -3.45 12.26
N LEU A 495 -13.12 -4.23 11.20
CA LEU A 495 -13.27 -3.71 9.84
C LEU A 495 -14.51 -2.84 9.67
N LEU A 496 -15.64 -3.26 10.24
CA LEU A 496 -16.87 -2.46 10.24
C LEU A 496 -16.66 -1.14 10.98
N ASN A 497 -15.98 -1.16 12.14
CA ASN A 497 -15.62 0.04 12.87
C ASN A 497 -14.71 0.96 12.01
N SER A 498 -13.70 0.41 11.35
CA SER A 498 -12.83 1.13 10.42
C SER A 498 -13.63 1.78 9.28
N LEU A 499 -14.56 1.04 8.68
CA LEU A 499 -15.43 1.54 7.63
C LEU A 499 -16.31 2.69 8.10
N LEU A 500 -16.93 2.55 9.27
CA LEU A 500 -17.77 3.59 9.87
C LEU A 500 -16.98 4.86 10.17
N ILE A 501 -15.80 4.75 10.80
CA ILE A 501 -14.93 5.90 11.08
C ILE A 501 -14.54 6.60 9.77
N SER A 502 -14.19 5.83 8.74
CA SER A 502 -13.80 6.38 7.44
C SER A 502 -14.95 7.15 6.77
N ILE A 503 -16.16 6.61 6.79
CA ILE A 503 -17.35 7.27 6.24
C ILE A 503 -17.66 8.54 7.01
N ILE A 504 -17.65 8.50 8.35
CA ILE A 504 -17.94 9.65 9.21
C ILE A 504 -16.93 10.77 8.92
N VAL A 505 -15.64 10.47 8.96
CA VAL A 505 -14.61 11.50 8.75
C VAL A 505 -14.67 12.07 7.33
N SER A 506 -14.85 11.23 6.32
CA SER A 506 -14.99 11.69 4.93
C SER A 506 -16.22 12.57 4.71
N SER A 507 -17.30 12.33 5.47
CA SER A 507 -18.52 13.15 5.42
C SER A 507 -18.29 14.53 6.04
N PHE A 508 -17.54 14.60 7.14
CA PHE A 508 -17.23 15.88 7.81
C PHE A 508 -16.24 16.74 7.01
N GLU A 509 -15.32 16.12 6.28
CA GLU A 509 -14.33 16.86 5.48
C GLU A 509 -14.89 17.40 4.15
N HIS A 510 -16.18 17.22 3.85
CA HIS A 510 -16.81 17.56 2.55
C HIS A 510 -16.08 17.04 1.31
N LEU A 511 -15.14 16.14 1.50
CA LEU A 511 -14.35 15.50 0.44
C LEU A 511 -15.24 14.71 -0.54
N LEU A 512 -16.39 14.20 -0.06
CA LEU A 512 -17.31 13.40 -0.85
C LEU A 512 -17.91 14.18 -2.03
N PHE A 513 -18.11 15.50 -1.91
CA PHE A 513 -18.82 16.27 -2.93
C PHE A 513 -17.90 16.75 -4.07
N SER A 514 -16.68 17.19 -3.75
CA SER A 514 -15.73 17.66 -4.77
C SER A 514 -15.05 16.53 -5.54
N MET A 515 -15.12 15.29 -5.02
CA MET A 515 -14.44 14.12 -5.57
C MET A 515 -15.38 12.99 -5.98
N ALA A 516 -16.68 13.27 -6.13
CA ALA A 516 -17.71 12.27 -6.42
C ALA A 516 -17.40 11.37 -7.62
N ILE A 517 -16.72 11.88 -8.64
CA ILE A 517 -16.33 11.11 -9.84
C ILE A 517 -15.25 10.06 -9.49
N TYR A 518 -14.24 10.44 -8.68
CA TYR A 518 -13.16 9.51 -8.28
C TYR A 518 -13.68 8.48 -7.29
N ILE A 519 -14.53 8.89 -6.33
CA ILE A 519 -15.21 8.00 -5.39
C ILE A 519 -16.08 6.99 -6.15
N SER A 520 -16.82 7.44 -7.14
CA SER A 520 -17.65 6.55 -7.98
C SER A 520 -16.77 5.51 -8.71
N LEU A 521 -15.65 5.90 -9.26
CA LEU A 521 -14.74 4.96 -9.95
C LEU A 521 -14.09 3.97 -8.97
N PHE A 522 -13.61 4.41 -7.81
CA PHE A 522 -12.87 3.56 -6.89
C PHE A 522 -13.76 2.78 -5.91
N VAL A 523 -14.97 3.23 -5.62
CA VAL A 523 -15.92 2.54 -4.75
C VAL A 523 -16.96 1.76 -5.55
N LEU A 524 -17.54 2.37 -6.59
CA LEU A 524 -18.55 1.71 -7.42
C LEU A 524 -17.96 0.61 -8.30
N LEU A 525 -16.75 0.80 -8.84
CA LEU A 525 -16.11 -0.22 -9.67
C LEU A 525 -15.92 -1.54 -8.88
N PRO A 526 -15.36 -1.56 -7.66
CA PRO A 526 -15.33 -2.75 -6.83
C PRO A 526 -16.69 -3.34 -6.54
N VAL A 527 -17.65 -2.51 -6.15
CA VAL A 527 -19.01 -2.94 -5.78
C VAL A 527 -19.77 -3.53 -6.98
N LEU A 528 -19.50 -3.08 -8.18
CA LEU A 528 -20.11 -3.63 -9.39
C LEU A 528 -19.38 -4.83 -9.96
N CYS A 529 -18.04 -4.80 -9.98
CA CYS A 529 -17.24 -5.87 -10.57
C CYS A 529 -17.35 -7.19 -9.79
N ILE A 530 -17.43 -7.15 -8.45
CA ILE A 530 -17.46 -8.36 -7.65
C ILE A 530 -18.76 -9.13 -7.86
N PRO A 531 -19.97 -8.56 -7.62
CA PRO A 531 -21.20 -9.27 -7.89
C PRO A 531 -21.42 -9.50 -9.39
N GLY A 532 -21.00 -8.59 -10.27
CA GLY A 532 -21.10 -8.75 -11.72
C GLY A 532 -20.36 -9.99 -12.22
N TYR A 533 -19.14 -10.20 -11.76
CA TYR A 533 -18.39 -11.42 -12.06
C TYR A 533 -19.03 -12.67 -11.44
N GLY A 534 -19.57 -12.55 -10.22
CA GLY A 534 -20.31 -13.63 -9.54
C GLY A 534 -21.54 -14.06 -10.37
N VAL A 535 -22.33 -13.10 -10.86
CA VAL A 535 -23.46 -13.36 -11.75
C VAL A 535 -23.00 -14.01 -13.06
N TYR A 536 -21.94 -13.51 -13.68
CA TYR A 536 -21.36 -14.11 -14.90
C TYR A 536 -21.01 -15.59 -14.70
N ILE A 537 -20.37 -15.94 -13.58
CA ILE A 537 -20.04 -17.34 -13.23
C ILE A 537 -21.31 -18.16 -13.00
N MET A 538 -22.32 -17.60 -12.32
CA MET A 538 -23.60 -18.28 -12.11
C MET A 538 -24.32 -18.58 -13.44
N CYS A 539 -24.27 -17.65 -14.38
CA CYS A 539 -24.88 -17.84 -15.71
C CYS A 539 -24.20 -18.95 -16.54
N LYS A 540 -22.91 -19.20 -16.27
CA LYS A 540 -22.19 -20.31 -16.92
C LYS A 540 -22.52 -21.69 -16.34
N ASN A 541 -23.02 -21.75 -15.11
CA ASN A 541 -23.38 -23.01 -14.47
C ASN A 541 -24.80 -23.44 -14.89
N THR A 542 -25.03 -24.74 -15.02
CA THR A 542 -26.31 -25.35 -15.34
C THR A 542 -27.12 -25.67 -14.08
N GLY A 543 -28.45 -25.65 -14.17
CA GLY A 543 -29.35 -26.00 -13.08
C GLY A 543 -30.22 -24.83 -12.58
N GLY A 544 -31.00 -25.05 -11.51
CA GLY A 544 -31.77 -24.00 -10.84
C GLY A 544 -30.87 -22.96 -10.14
N PHE A 545 -31.42 -21.81 -9.79
CA PHE A 545 -30.71 -20.66 -9.23
C PHE A 545 -29.83 -21.05 -8.01
N CYS A 546 -30.41 -21.75 -7.03
CA CYS A 546 -29.68 -22.17 -5.82
C CYS A 546 -28.51 -23.11 -6.14
N ASN A 547 -28.70 -24.04 -7.08
CA ASN A 547 -27.65 -24.95 -7.52
C ASN A 547 -26.53 -24.20 -8.28
N ARG A 548 -26.87 -23.27 -9.15
CA ARG A 548 -25.90 -22.40 -9.85
C ARG A 548 -25.08 -21.58 -8.86
N PHE A 549 -25.72 -20.99 -7.85
CA PHE A 549 -25.06 -20.23 -6.81
C PHE A 549 -24.12 -21.12 -5.98
N ARG A 550 -24.62 -22.28 -5.51
CA ARG A 550 -23.81 -23.24 -4.74
C ARG A 550 -22.58 -23.71 -5.53
N ARG A 551 -22.74 -24.02 -6.83
CA ARG A 551 -21.61 -24.38 -7.70
C ARG A 551 -20.64 -23.21 -7.93
N ALA A 552 -21.12 -21.97 -8.08
CA ALA A 552 -20.28 -20.80 -8.23
C ALA A 552 -19.40 -20.52 -6.99
N CYS A 553 -19.88 -20.90 -5.81
CA CYS A 553 -19.17 -20.73 -4.54
C CYS A 553 -18.22 -21.88 -4.21
N ARG A 554 -18.34 -23.05 -4.85
CA ARG A 554 -17.46 -24.20 -4.60
C ARG A 554 -16.06 -23.96 -5.14
N PRO A 555 -15.00 -24.43 -4.43
CA PRO A 555 -13.64 -24.38 -4.96
C PRO A 555 -13.53 -25.08 -6.31
N ASN A 556 -12.76 -24.52 -7.22
CA ASN A 556 -12.49 -25.09 -8.54
C ASN A 556 -11.00 -25.19 -8.76
N ASP A 557 -10.51 -26.39 -9.07
CA ASP A 557 -9.08 -26.70 -9.24
C ASP A 557 -8.22 -26.17 -8.05
N TRP A 558 -8.75 -26.30 -6.83
CA TRP A 558 -8.11 -25.85 -5.61
C TRP A 558 -7.31 -27.00 -4.97
N TYR A 559 -6.04 -27.08 -5.33
CA TYR A 559 -5.07 -28.07 -4.89
C TYR A 559 -3.65 -27.53 -4.99
N PRO A 560 -2.66 -28.11 -4.28
CA PRO A 560 -1.25 -27.79 -4.44
C PRO A 560 -0.78 -28.03 -5.87
N VAL A 561 0.06 -27.14 -6.40
CA VAL A 561 0.54 -27.24 -7.79
C VAL A 561 1.64 -28.30 -7.94
N GLU A 562 2.46 -28.51 -6.90
CA GLU A 562 3.52 -29.53 -6.93
C GLU A 562 2.92 -30.94 -6.89
N MET A 563 3.33 -31.79 -7.84
CA MET A 563 2.75 -33.13 -8.01
C MET A 563 2.83 -33.99 -6.74
N GLU A 564 3.96 -33.92 -6.02
CA GLU A 564 4.17 -34.69 -4.80
C GLU A 564 3.22 -34.26 -3.67
N ASP A 565 3.07 -32.96 -3.45
CA ASP A 565 2.17 -32.42 -2.45
C ASP A 565 0.70 -32.58 -2.86
N ARG A 566 0.42 -32.57 -4.18
CA ARG A 566 -0.92 -32.81 -4.71
C ARG A 566 -1.38 -34.24 -4.47
N GLN A 567 -0.54 -35.24 -4.73
CA GLN A 567 -0.88 -36.64 -4.47
C GLN A 567 -1.19 -36.88 -2.99
N LYS A 568 -0.34 -36.36 -2.10
CA LYS A 568 -0.57 -36.43 -0.65
C LYS A 568 -1.86 -35.72 -0.21
N TYR A 569 -2.16 -34.57 -0.84
CA TYR A 569 -3.37 -33.83 -0.56
C TYR A 569 -4.63 -34.58 -1.03
N GLU A 570 -4.61 -35.18 -2.20
CA GLU A 570 -5.71 -35.99 -2.73
C GLU A 570 -5.97 -37.23 -1.86
N GLU A 571 -4.94 -37.85 -1.30
CA GLU A 571 -5.08 -38.95 -0.34
C GLU A 571 -5.78 -38.49 0.95
N VAL A 572 -5.34 -37.36 1.53
CA VAL A 572 -5.93 -36.83 2.78
C VAL A 572 -7.37 -36.40 2.58
N VAL A 573 -7.66 -35.74 1.47
CA VAL A 573 -8.99 -35.20 1.16
C VAL A 573 -9.93 -36.29 0.69
N GLY A 574 -9.46 -37.23 -0.14
CA GLY A 574 -10.25 -38.37 -0.60
C GLY A 574 -10.71 -39.27 0.55
N ASN A 575 -9.87 -39.49 1.53
CA ASN A 575 -10.24 -40.24 2.75
C ASN A 575 -11.27 -39.49 3.62
N ALA A 576 -11.21 -38.17 3.69
CA ALA A 576 -12.18 -37.37 4.45
C ALA A 576 -13.57 -37.28 3.78
N ASP A 577 -13.62 -37.30 2.44
CA ASP A 577 -14.88 -37.20 1.71
C ASP A 577 -15.67 -38.52 1.64
N ILE A 578 -14.99 -39.63 1.63
CA ILE A 578 -15.66 -40.94 1.68
C ILE A 578 -16.50 -41.05 2.98
N THR A 579 -15.98 -40.53 4.08
CA THR A 579 -16.74 -40.50 5.36
C THR A 579 -17.93 -39.56 5.29
N HIS A 580 -17.82 -38.38 4.70
CA HIS A 580 -18.95 -37.43 4.55
C HIS A 580 -20.02 -37.93 3.58
N GLN A 581 -19.64 -38.54 2.46
CA GLN A 581 -20.59 -39.13 1.49
C GLN A 581 -21.36 -40.31 2.10
N LEU A 582 -20.72 -41.12 2.95
CA LEU A 582 -21.40 -42.19 3.69
C LEU A 582 -22.42 -41.64 4.68
N TYR A 583 -22.14 -40.51 5.34
CA TYR A 583 -23.10 -39.87 6.27
C TYR A 583 -24.28 -39.20 5.52
N GLU A 584 -24.05 -38.53 4.40
CA GLU A 584 -25.14 -37.95 3.58
C GLU A 584 -26.06 -39.01 2.99
N VAL A 585 -25.52 -40.17 2.56
CA VAL A 585 -26.30 -41.29 2.02
C VAL A 585 -27.10 -42.00 3.13
N THR A 586 -26.60 -42.02 4.36
CA THR A 586 -27.33 -42.60 5.48
C THR A 586 -28.45 -41.67 6.03
N GLU A 587 -28.34 -40.37 5.88
CA GLU A 587 -29.41 -39.42 6.24
C GLU A 587 -30.54 -39.36 5.19
N GLU A 588 -30.27 -39.67 3.91
CA GLU A 588 -31.30 -39.73 2.85
C GLU A 588 -32.07 -41.06 2.85
N VAL A 589 -31.64 -42.08 3.59
CA VAL A 589 -32.28 -43.41 3.67
C VAL A 589 -33.08 -43.61 4.97
N ASN A 590 -33.00 -42.71 5.92
CA ASN A 590 -33.82 -42.66 7.14
C ASN A 590 -34.79 -41.47 7.09
#